data_ca1b1e1c9861c89580ba5b2331fed159
#
_entry.id   ca1b1e1c9861c89580ba5b2331fed159
#
_cell.length_a   1.000
_cell.length_b   1.000
_cell.length_c   1.000
_cell.angle_alpha   90.00
_cell.angle_beta   90.00
_cell.angle_gamma   90.00
#
_symmetry.space_group_name_H-M   'P 1'
#
loop_
_entity.id
_entity.type
_entity.pdbx_description
1 polymer ?
#
loop_
_entity_poly.entity_id
_entity_poly.type
_entity_poly.pdbx_seq_one_letter_code
_entity_poly.pdbx_strand_id
1 'polypeptide(L)'
;PVDLGGRSLDELITIGRERALALDPEELLAIQAHFAASGREPTDVELETLAQTWREHCAHKTFRAHITTDDDIDRASLIAMLRACTDAIAAPFVKSAFVGNAGIVGFREHDGRQVTLALKAETHNHPSAVEPFGGANTGVGGVIRDVLGIAHRPIAVTDVLCFGPPDTPLAEVPEGALHPLRIRAGVIDGVADYGNKIGLPTVAGAILYDP
;
A
#
# COMPACT_ATOMS: atom_id res chain seq x y z
N PRO A 1 -25.95 15.09 -2.87
CA PRO A 1 -26.25 13.79 -2.27
C PRO A 1 -26.19 12.68 -3.34
N VAL A 2 -25.79 11.49 -2.93
CA VAL A 2 -25.79 10.28 -3.75
C VAL A 2 -26.96 9.44 -3.31
N ASP A 3 -27.89 9.17 -4.22
CA ASP A 3 -29.12 8.42 -3.94
C ASP A 3 -28.81 6.92 -3.76
N LEU A 4 -28.75 6.48 -2.50
CA LEU A 4 -28.59 5.08 -2.09
C LEU A 4 -29.88 4.50 -1.51
N GLY A 5 -30.83 5.34 -1.09
CA GLY A 5 -32.04 4.95 -0.38
C GLY A 5 -32.92 4.02 -1.20
N GLY A 6 -33.27 2.85 -0.64
CA GLY A 6 -34.16 1.87 -1.29
C GLY A 6 -33.60 1.20 -2.54
N ARG A 7 -32.33 1.41 -2.88
CA ARG A 7 -31.67 0.75 -3.99
C ARG A 7 -31.46 -0.74 -3.70
N SER A 8 -31.60 -1.57 -4.72
CA SER A 8 -31.22 -2.97 -4.66
C SER A 8 -29.69 -3.12 -4.58
N LEU A 9 -29.21 -4.29 -4.17
CA LEU A 9 -27.76 -4.57 -4.11
C LEU A 9 -27.09 -4.41 -5.49
N ASP A 10 -27.74 -4.83 -6.58
CA ASP A 10 -27.20 -4.71 -7.93
C ASP A 10 -27.06 -3.23 -8.36
N GLU A 11 -28.01 -2.39 -7.99
CA GLU A 11 -27.92 -0.95 -8.22
C GLU A 11 -26.79 -0.30 -7.39
N LEU A 12 -26.62 -0.71 -6.14
CA LEU A 12 -25.51 -0.24 -5.29
C LEU A 12 -24.17 -0.64 -5.88
N ILE A 13 -24.01 -1.88 -6.33
CA ILE A 13 -22.80 -2.36 -7.00
C ILE A 13 -22.52 -1.55 -8.27
N THR A 14 -23.57 -1.23 -9.03
CA THR A 14 -23.44 -0.39 -10.23
C THR A 14 -22.94 1.01 -9.86
N ILE A 15 -23.54 1.66 -8.87
CA ILE A 15 -23.08 2.95 -8.35
C ILE A 15 -21.61 2.88 -7.88
N GLY A 16 -21.26 1.81 -7.16
CA GLY A 16 -19.88 1.58 -6.70
C GLY A 16 -18.87 1.49 -7.84
N ARG A 17 -19.22 0.81 -8.92
CA ARG A 17 -18.38 0.67 -10.14
C ARG A 17 -18.26 1.98 -10.91
N GLU A 18 -19.38 2.65 -11.18
CA GLU A 18 -19.41 3.91 -11.92
C GLU A 18 -18.61 5.01 -11.22
N ARG A 19 -18.57 4.99 -9.89
CA ARG A 19 -17.82 5.93 -9.07
C ARG A 19 -16.44 5.45 -8.66
N ALA A 20 -16.03 4.24 -9.08
CA ALA A 20 -14.75 3.62 -8.72
C ALA A 20 -14.48 3.58 -7.20
N LEU A 21 -15.52 3.31 -6.40
CA LEU A 21 -15.43 3.34 -4.93
C LEU A 21 -14.61 2.18 -4.34
N ALA A 22 -14.47 1.08 -5.06
CA ALA A 22 -13.78 -0.14 -4.61
C ALA A 22 -14.30 -0.67 -3.25
N LEU A 23 -15.61 -0.56 -3.03
CA LEU A 23 -16.33 -1.11 -1.89
C LEU A 23 -16.91 -2.48 -2.27
N ASP A 24 -16.92 -3.40 -1.32
CA ASP A 24 -17.60 -4.67 -1.49
C ASP A 24 -19.14 -4.55 -1.27
N PRO A 25 -19.92 -5.57 -1.65
CA PRO A 25 -21.37 -5.53 -1.50
C PRO A 25 -21.86 -5.30 -0.07
N GLU A 26 -21.19 -5.87 0.91
CA GLU A 26 -21.55 -5.76 2.33
C GLU A 26 -21.28 -4.35 2.85
N GLU A 27 -20.21 -3.74 2.42
CA GLU A 27 -19.86 -2.35 2.75
C GLU A 27 -20.87 -1.36 2.16
N LEU A 28 -21.28 -1.57 0.91
CA LEU A 28 -22.30 -0.76 0.26
C LEU A 28 -23.64 -0.83 1.01
N LEU A 29 -24.05 -2.05 1.42
CA LEU A 29 -25.25 -2.23 2.24
C LEU A 29 -25.14 -1.57 3.63
N ALA A 30 -23.97 -1.67 4.26
CA ALA A 30 -23.72 -1.02 5.55
C ALA A 30 -23.81 0.50 5.47
N ILE A 31 -23.25 1.08 4.40
CA ILE A 31 -23.34 2.53 4.13
C ILE A 31 -24.80 2.94 3.90
N GLN A 32 -25.52 2.21 3.03
CA GLN A 32 -26.93 2.47 2.79
C GLN A 32 -27.75 2.45 4.11
N ALA A 33 -27.58 1.41 4.93
CA ALA A 33 -28.28 1.27 6.19
C ALA A 33 -27.96 2.41 7.16
N HIS A 34 -26.69 2.84 7.24
CA HIS A 34 -26.28 3.96 8.10
C HIS A 34 -26.96 5.26 7.71
N PHE A 35 -26.97 5.60 6.44
CA PHE A 35 -27.57 6.85 5.97
C PHE A 35 -29.09 6.80 6.01
N ALA A 36 -29.72 5.65 5.76
CA ALA A 36 -31.15 5.45 5.96
C ALA A 36 -31.56 5.67 7.42
N ALA A 37 -30.78 5.14 8.39
CA ALA A 37 -31.01 5.37 9.81
C ALA A 37 -30.81 6.85 10.21
N SER A 38 -29.96 7.56 9.49
CA SER A 38 -29.73 9.00 9.68
C SER A 38 -30.79 9.89 9.02
N GLY A 39 -31.74 9.31 8.28
CA GLY A 39 -32.81 10.02 7.58
C GLY A 39 -32.36 10.91 6.43
N ARG A 40 -31.20 10.63 5.85
CA ARG A 40 -30.65 11.40 4.72
C ARG A 40 -29.78 10.54 3.80
N GLU A 41 -29.51 11.03 2.65
CA GLU A 41 -28.53 10.46 1.72
C GLU A 41 -27.09 10.97 2.03
N PRO A 42 -26.05 10.18 1.69
CA PRO A 42 -24.68 10.66 1.77
C PRO A 42 -24.41 11.76 0.74
N THR A 43 -23.52 12.66 1.07
CA THR A 43 -22.87 13.48 0.07
C THR A 43 -21.85 12.66 -0.71
N ASP A 44 -21.45 13.11 -1.89
CA ASP A 44 -20.37 12.51 -2.67
C ASP A 44 -19.04 12.47 -1.89
N VAL A 45 -18.74 13.53 -1.15
CA VAL A 45 -17.55 13.61 -0.29
C VAL A 45 -17.57 12.58 0.85
N GLU A 46 -18.72 12.41 1.52
CA GLU A 46 -18.86 11.40 2.58
C GLU A 46 -18.68 9.99 2.03
N LEU A 47 -19.32 9.69 0.89
CA LEU A 47 -19.23 8.38 0.26
C LEU A 47 -17.80 8.08 -0.18
N GLU A 48 -17.13 9.05 -0.82
CA GLU A 48 -15.74 8.93 -1.24
C GLU A 48 -14.80 8.78 -0.03
N THR A 49 -15.01 9.52 1.05
CA THR A 49 -14.22 9.41 2.27
C THR A 49 -14.33 8.02 2.89
N LEU A 50 -15.54 7.45 2.98
CA LEU A 50 -15.74 6.09 3.44
C LEU A 50 -15.04 5.09 2.52
N ALA A 51 -15.23 5.23 1.20
CA ALA A 51 -14.58 4.37 0.22
C ALA A 51 -13.06 4.41 0.34
N GLN A 52 -12.45 5.58 0.46
CA GLN A 52 -11.01 5.72 0.60
C GLN A 52 -10.47 5.10 1.89
N THR A 53 -11.17 5.28 3.01
CA THR A 53 -10.74 4.75 4.31
C THR A 53 -10.93 3.24 4.45
N TRP A 54 -11.90 2.66 3.73
CA TRP A 54 -12.21 1.24 3.78
C TRP A 54 -11.50 0.41 2.70
N ARG A 55 -10.76 1.03 1.79
CA ARG A 55 -9.96 0.31 0.78
C ARG A 55 -8.93 -0.61 1.43
N GLU A 56 -8.57 -1.68 0.71
CA GLU A 56 -7.52 -2.61 1.12
C GLU A 56 -6.23 -1.89 1.51
N HIS A 57 -5.87 -0.85 0.77
CA HIS A 57 -4.67 -0.02 1.04
C HIS A 57 -4.66 0.60 2.44
N CYS A 58 -5.80 1.12 2.93
CA CYS A 58 -5.89 1.75 4.24
C CYS A 58 -6.31 0.77 5.34
N ALA A 59 -7.29 -0.09 5.05
CA ALA A 59 -7.89 -1.00 6.03
C ALA A 59 -7.10 -2.30 6.22
N HIS A 60 -6.31 -2.71 5.21
CA HIS A 60 -5.57 -3.98 5.22
C HIS A 60 -6.49 -5.19 5.48
N LYS A 61 -7.64 -5.24 4.81
CA LYS A 61 -8.70 -6.23 5.03
C LYS A 61 -8.16 -7.67 4.97
N THR A 62 -7.42 -8.00 3.92
CA THR A 62 -6.84 -9.34 3.73
C THR A 62 -5.91 -9.74 4.86
N PHE A 63 -5.02 -8.85 5.30
CA PHE A 63 -4.07 -9.15 6.37
C PHE A 63 -4.70 -9.19 7.76
N ARG A 64 -5.85 -8.53 7.95
CA ARG A 64 -6.58 -8.48 9.23
C ARG A 64 -7.75 -9.43 9.30
N ALA A 65 -8.18 -10.00 8.18
CA ALA A 65 -9.30 -10.93 8.14
C ALA A 65 -9.00 -12.22 8.89
N HIS A 66 -10.03 -12.80 9.51
CA HIS A 66 -10.02 -14.19 9.92
C HIS A 66 -10.12 -15.07 8.67
N ILE A 67 -9.29 -16.09 8.59
CA ILE A 67 -9.24 -16.98 7.43
C ILE A 67 -9.76 -18.33 7.86
N THR A 68 -10.90 -18.74 7.30
CA THR A 68 -11.45 -20.08 7.43
C THR A 68 -11.10 -20.89 6.17
N THR A 69 -10.61 -22.09 6.35
CA THR A 69 -10.28 -23.00 5.25
C THR A 69 -11.31 -24.13 5.16
N ASP A 70 -11.35 -24.88 4.06
CA ASP A 70 -12.32 -25.94 3.80
C ASP A 70 -12.32 -27.05 4.87
N ASP A 71 -11.29 -27.14 5.68
CA ASP A 71 -11.16 -28.03 6.82
C ASP A 71 -11.70 -27.45 8.16
N ASP A 72 -12.47 -26.36 8.09
CA ASP A 72 -13.05 -25.62 9.24
C ASP A 72 -12.02 -25.15 10.29
N ILE A 73 -10.76 -25.01 9.89
CA ILE A 73 -9.73 -24.47 10.78
C ILE A 73 -9.84 -22.94 10.78
N ASP A 74 -10.31 -22.39 11.89
CA ASP A 74 -10.25 -20.94 12.14
C ASP A 74 -8.80 -20.53 12.41
N ARG A 75 -8.22 -19.76 11.49
CA ARG A 75 -6.85 -19.29 11.58
C ARG A 75 -6.83 -17.82 12.00
N ALA A 76 -5.87 -17.48 12.84
CA ALA A 76 -5.58 -16.09 13.15
C ALA A 76 -5.28 -15.29 11.87
N SER A 77 -5.56 -14.00 11.89
CA SER A 77 -5.24 -13.14 10.75
C SER A 77 -3.73 -13.17 10.41
N LEU A 78 -3.39 -12.94 9.15
CA LEU A 78 -1.99 -12.97 8.69
C LEU A 78 -1.10 -12.04 9.51
N ILE A 79 -1.58 -10.84 9.85
CA ILE A 79 -0.81 -9.90 10.68
C ILE A 79 -0.61 -10.42 12.10
N ALA A 80 -1.60 -11.12 12.68
CA ALA A 80 -1.48 -11.72 14.00
C ALA A 80 -0.46 -12.87 13.99
N MET A 81 -0.43 -13.68 12.93
CA MET A 81 0.56 -14.75 12.75
C MET A 81 1.99 -14.16 12.64
N LEU A 82 2.19 -13.10 11.85
CA LEU A 82 3.48 -12.44 11.71
C LEU A 82 3.95 -11.86 13.06
N ARG A 83 3.07 -11.24 13.82
CA ARG A 83 3.38 -10.76 15.17
C ARG A 83 3.79 -11.89 16.10
N ALA A 84 3.00 -12.95 16.14
CA ALA A 84 3.30 -14.12 16.97
C ALA A 84 4.66 -14.76 16.61
N CYS A 85 4.99 -14.88 15.34
CA CYS A 85 6.31 -15.35 14.90
C CYS A 85 7.43 -14.44 15.38
N THR A 86 7.27 -13.11 15.23
CA THR A 86 8.26 -12.14 15.67
C THR A 86 8.47 -12.20 17.20
N ASP A 87 7.39 -12.31 17.96
CA ASP A 87 7.43 -12.42 19.41
C ASP A 87 8.07 -13.75 19.87
N ALA A 88 7.77 -14.86 19.18
CA ALA A 88 8.36 -16.16 19.47
C ALA A 88 9.87 -16.23 19.20
N ILE A 89 10.36 -15.54 18.16
CA ILE A 89 11.79 -15.42 17.89
C ILE A 89 12.48 -14.62 19.00
N ALA A 90 11.81 -13.65 19.59
CA ALA A 90 12.30 -12.81 20.68
C ALA A 90 13.71 -12.27 20.45
N ALA A 91 14.01 -11.87 19.20
CA ALA A 91 15.35 -11.46 18.82
C ALA A 91 15.77 -10.18 19.55
N PRO A 92 16.89 -10.19 20.30
CA PRO A 92 17.30 -9.07 21.17
C PRO A 92 17.65 -7.80 20.37
N PHE A 93 17.93 -7.95 19.07
CA PHE A 93 18.20 -6.82 18.20
C PHE A 93 16.93 -6.11 17.71
N VAL A 94 15.73 -6.72 17.77
CA VAL A 94 14.48 -6.04 17.45
C VAL A 94 14.13 -5.03 18.53
N LYS A 95 14.09 -3.75 18.18
CA LYS A 95 13.80 -2.66 19.10
C LYS A 95 12.37 -2.16 18.97
N SER A 96 11.83 -2.19 17.77
CA SER A 96 10.42 -1.87 17.51
C SER A 96 9.95 -2.59 16.25
N ALA A 97 8.82 -3.30 16.37
CA ALA A 97 8.13 -3.93 15.25
C ALA A 97 6.61 -3.77 15.43
N PHE A 98 5.88 -3.57 14.35
CA PHE A 98 4.41 -3.41 14.30
C PHE A 98 3.83 -2.25 15.15
N VAL A 99 4.64 -1.26 15.53
CA VAL A 99 4.22 -0.13 16.37
C VAL A 99 4.08 1.15 15.55
N GLY A 100 5.10 1.46 14.77
CA GLY A 100 5.14 2.65 13.93
C GLY A 100 5.23 2.31 12.45
N ASN A 101 5.48 3.33 11.64
CA ASN A 101 5.55 3.19 10.17
C ASN A 101 6.84 2.55 9.67
N ALA A 102 7.82 2.28 10.54
CA ALA A 102 9.05 1.59 10.21
C ALA A 102 9.48 0.66 11.33
N GLY A 103 10.18 -0.43 11.00
CA GLY A 103 10.82 -1.31 11.96
C GLY A 103 12.15 -0.71 12.44
N ILE A 104 12.50 -0.95 13.72
CA ILE A 104 13.76 -0.49 14.30
C ILE A 104 14.55 -1.69 14.83
N VAL A 105 15.78 -1.83 14.38
CA VAL A 105 16.69 -2.89 14.83
C VAL A 105 17.97 -2.30 15.43
N GLY A 106 18.51 -2.95 16.46
CA GLY A 106 19.85 -2.67 16.97
C GLY A 106 20.88 -3.20 15.98
N PHE A 107 21.84 -2.37 15.62
CA PHE A 107 22.86 -2.72 14.63
C PHE A 107 24.20 -3.03 15.30
N ARG A 108 24.73 -2.10 16.09
CA ARG A 108 26.01 -2.25 16.80
C ARG A 108 26.07 -1.30 17.98
N GLU A 109 27.04 -1.53 18.87
CA GLU A 109 27.46 -0.51 19.82
C GLU A 109 28.56 0.37 19.23
N HIS A 110 28.51 1.65 19.54
CA HIS A 110 29.54 2.63 19.22
C HIS A 110 29.64 3.64 20.38
N ASP A 111 30.83 3.76 20.95
CA ASP A 111 31.11 4.62 22.12
C ASP A 111 30.11 4.40 23.29
N GLY A 112 29.81 3.14 23.58
CA GLY A 112 28.88 2.76 24.66
C GLY A 112 27.42 3.07 24.38
N ARG A 113 27.07 3.42 23.14
CA ARG A 113 25.69 3.68 22.68
C ARG A 113 25.26 2.67 21.64
N GLN A 114 24.05 2.20 21.76
CA GLN A 114 23.43 1.36 20.74
C GLN A 114 23.11 2.18 19.49
N VAL A 115 23.74 1.84 18.38
CA VAL A 115 23.33 2.35 17.06
C VAL A 115 22.15 1.51 16.56
N THR A 116 21.09 2.18 16.17
CA THR A 116 19.89 1.55 15.62
C THR A 116 19.72 1.89 14.14
N LEU A 117 19.10 1.00 13.40
CA LEU A 117 18.67 1.21 12.02
C LEU A 117 17.15 1.13 11.93
N ALA A 118 16.57 2.08 11.23
CA ALA A 118 15.17 2.04 10.82
C ALA A 118 15.06 1.45 9.41
N LEU A 119 14.11 0.56 9.22
CA LEU A 119 13.83 -0.12 7.94
C LEU A 119 12.36 0.10 7.59
N LYS A 120 12.11 0.61 6.38
CA LYS A 120 10.78 0.76 5.80
C LYS A 120 10.76 0.17 4.40
N ALA A 121 9.73 -0.59 4.12
CA ALA A 121 9.41 -1.05 2.76
C ALA A 121 7.99 -0.58 2.40
N GLU A 122 7.81 -0.20 1.15
CA GLU A 122 6.53 0.25 0.61
C GLU A 122 6.37 -0.24 -0.82
N THR A 123 5.17 -0.66 -1.18
CA THR A 123 4.79 -0.90 -2.57
C THR A 123 4.10 0.35 -3.12
N HIS A 124 4.48 0.77 -4.31
CA HIS A 124 3.86 1.93 -4.96
C HIS A 124 3.51 1.59 -6.42
N ASN A 125 2.83 0.46 -6.61
CA ASN A 125 2.58 -0.16 -7.90
C ASN A 125 1.53 0.59 -8.72
N HIS A 126 0.32 0.76 -8.20
CA HIS A 126 -0.78 1.36 -8.94
C HIS A 126 -0.50 2.81 -9.39
N PRO A 127 -0.08 3.74 -8.52
CA PRO A 127 0.26 5.09 -8.94
C PRO A 127 1.38 5.11 -9.98
N SER A 128 2.38 4.23 -9.85
CA SER A 128 3.50 4.13 -10.80
C SER A 128 3.09 3.51 -12.15
N ALA A 129 2.06 2.67 -12.17
CA ALA A 129 1.51 2.15 -13.42
C ALA A 129 0.73 3.21 -14.20
N VAL A 130 0.03 4.11 -13.50
CA VAL A 130 -0.81 5.18 -14.08
C VAL A 130 0.02 6.39 -14.50
N GLU A 131 0.88 6.87 -13.60
CA GLU A 131 1.77 8.01 -13.81
C GLU A 131 3.18 7.64 -13.28
N PRO A 132 4.02 7.03 -14.11
CA PRO A 132 5.25 6.38 -13.67
C PRO A 132 6.23 7.28 -12.93
N PHE A 133 6.46 8.50 -13.43
CA PHE A 133 7.38 9.45 -12.81
C PHE A 133 6.87 9.93 -11.45
N GLY A 134 5.69 10.51 -11.40
CA GLY A 134 5.11 11.05 -10.17
C GLY A 134 4.74 9.96 -9.17
N GLY A 135 4.27 8.81 -9.65
CA GLY A 135 3.99 7.65 -8.82
C GLY A 135 5.23 7.14 -8.10
N ALA A 136 6.32 6.89 -8.81
CA ALA A 136 7.57 6.45 -8.22
C ALA A 136 8.22 7.51 -7.31
N ASN A 137 8.19 8.76 -7.73
CA ASN A 137 8.66 9.89 -6.93
C ASN A 137 7.92 9.97 -5.58
N THR A 138 6.60 9.82 -5.59
CA THR A 138 5.78 9.79 -4.38
C THR A 138 6.09 8.56 -3.51
N GLY A 139 6.33 7.40 -4.11
CA GLY A 139 6.71 6.18 -3.39
C GLY A 139 8.00 6.36 -2.58
N VAL A 140 9.05 6.88 -3.22
CA VAL A 140 10.32 7.22 -2.54
C VAL A 140 10.08 8.24 -1.42
N GLY A 141 9.28 9.27 -1.69
CA GLY A 141 8.92 10.28 -0.69
C GLY A 141 8.20 9.70 0.53
N GLY A 142 7.31 8.71 0.31
CA GLY A 142 6.56 8.03 1.36
C GLY A 142 7.47 7.27 2.33
N VAL A 143 8.38 6.42 1.83
CA VAL A 143 9.30 5.65 2.69
C VAL A 143 10.26 6.55 3.45
N ILE A 144 10.73 7.64 2.84
CA ILE A 144 11.61 8.61 3.49
C ILE A 144 10.89 9.33 4.63
N ARG A 145 9.66 9.75 4.41
CA ARG A 145 8.82 10.42 5.43
C ARG A 145 8.53 9.52 6.61
N ASP A 146 8.29 8.23 6.40
CA ASP A 146 8.04 7.28 7.47
C ASP A 146 9.25 7.10 8.37
N VAL A 147 10.46 7.04 7.77
CA VAL A 147 11.72 7.01 8.54
C VAL A 147 11.94 8.29 9.33
N LEU A 148 11.66 9.45 8.74
CA LEU A 148 11.72 10.74 9.43
C LEU A 148 10.69 10.84 10.56
N GLY A 149 9.47 10.31 10.33
CA GLY A 149 8.38 10.32 11.31
C GLY A 149 8.66 9.53 12.59
N ILE A 150 9.57 8.56 12.55
CA ILE A 150 10.05 7.82 13.72
C ILE A 150 11.39 8.36 14.28
N ALA A 151 11.72 9.61 13.98
CA ALA A 151 12.90 10.32 14.43
C ALA A 151 14.24 9.67 14.02
N HIS A 152 14.29 9.03 12.86
CA HIS A 152 15.51 8.48 12.27
C HIS A 152 15.90 9.27 11.01
N ARG A 153 17.21 9.36 10.77
CA ARG A 153 17.74 10.01 9.57
C ARG A 153 17.81 8.99 8.43
N PRO A 154 17.15 9.21 7.30
CA PRO A 154 17.36 8.41 6.10
C PRO A 154 18.83 8.51 5.65
N ILE A 155 19.43 7.40 5.26
CA ILE A 155 20.84 7.33 4.84
C ILE A 155 21.02 6.72 3.46
N ALA A 156 20.09 5.88 3.03
CA ALA A 156 20.13 5.20 1.73
C ALA A 156 18.72 4.68 1.39
N VAL A 157 18.50 4.42 0.11
CA VAL A 157 17.35 3.68 -0.40
C VAL A 157 17.80 2.38 -1.07
N THR A 158 16.90 1.42 -1.14
CA THR A 158 17.05 0.19 -1.93
C THR A 158 15.78 0.01 -2.73
N ASP A 159 15.91 -0.28 -4.03
CA ASP A 159 14.76 -0.32 -4.94
C ASP A 159 14.67 -1.69 -5.63
N VAL A 160 13.57 -2.41 -5.39
CA VAL A 160 13.22 -3.60 -6.19
C VAL A 160 12.11 -3.18 -7.13
N LEU A 161 12.45 -3.10 -8.42
CA LEU A 161 11.56 -2.61 -9.47
C LEU A 161 11.10 -3.78 -10.33
N CYS A 162 9.78 -3.98 -10.42
CA CYS A 162 9.17 -5.06 -11.18
C CYS A 162 8.35 -4.49 -12.34
N PHE A 163 8.59 -5.00 -13.56
CA PHE A 163 7.93 -4.55 -14.78
C PHE A 163 7.49 -5.73 -15.63
N GLY A 164 6.55 -5.50 -16.53
CA GLY A 164 6.30 -6.41 -17.65
C GLY A 164 7.49 -6.47 -18.61
N PRO A 165 7.54 -7.49 -19.50
CA PRO A 165 8.63 -7.67 -20.45
C PRO A 165 8.84 -6.42 -21.32
N PRO A 166 10.10 -6.00 -21.53
CA PRO A 166 10.40 -4.80 -22.30
C PRO A 166 10.10 -4.93 -23.80
N ASP A 167 9.99 -6.15 -24.28
CA ASP A 167 9.72 -6.52 -25.67
C ASP A 167 8.23 -6.88 -25.92
N THR A 168 7.36 -6.59 -24.96
CA THR A 168 5.91 -6.77 -25.11
C THR A 168 5.41 -6.08 -26.40
N PRO A 169 4.78 -6.79 -27.32
CA PRO A 169 4.20 -6.17 -28.52
C PRO A 169 3.09 -5.16 -28.15
N LEU A 170 3.03 -4.03 -28.86
CA LEU A 170 2.00 -3.01 -28.59
C LEU A 170 0.57 -3.55 -28.63
N ALA A 171 0.32 -4.57 -29.46
CA ALA A 171 -1.01 -5.21 -29.57
C ALA A 171 -1.36 -6.07 -28.34
N GLU A 172 -0.41 -6.42 -27.51
CA GLU A 172 -0.59 -7.21 -26.29
C GLU A 172 -0.68 -6.34 -25.03
N VAL A 173 -0.40 -5.04 -25.16
CA VAL A 173 -0.58 -4.11 -24.04
C VAL A 173 -2.08 -3.91 -23.80
N PRO A 174 -2.60 -4.16 -22.58
CA PRO A 174 -4.00 -3.99 -22.27
C PRO A 174 -4.50 -2.57 -22.55
N GLU A 175 -5.74 -2.45 -23.00
CA GLU A 175 -6.37 -1.14 -23.25
C GLU A 175 -6.32 -0.28 -21.96
N GLY A 176 -5.88 0.97 -22.10
CA GLY A 176 -5.72 1.90 -21.00
C GLY A 176 -4.43 1.74 -20.20
N ALA A 177 -3.63 0.69 -20.43
CA ALA A 177 -2.33 0.51 -19.79
C ALA A 177 -1.20 1.19 -20.57
N LEU A 178 -0.14 1.58 -19.86
CA LEU A 178 1.10 2.06 -20.47
C LEU A 178 1.99 0.88 -20.85
N HIS A 179 2.76 1.02 -21.93
CA HIS A 179 3.74 0.02 -22.33
C HIS A 179 4.84 -0.14 -21.24
N PRO A 180 5.31 -1.38 -20.92
CA PRO A 180 6.30 -1.64 -19.87
C PRO A 180 7.56 -0.79 -19.95
N LEU A 181 8.07 -0.55 -21.15
CA LEU A 181 9.25 0.35 -21.34
C LEU A 181 8.97 1.78 -20.91
N ARG A 182 7.78 2.29 -21.13
CA ARG A 182 7.38 3.64 -20.71
C ARG A 182 7.28 3.72 -19.19
N ILE A 183 6.66 2.70 -18.58
CA ILE A 183 6.55 2.60 -17.12
C ILE A 183 7.95 2.54 -16.51
N ARG A 184 8.81 1.66 -17.02
CA ARG A 184 10.19 1.51 -16.53
C ARG A 184 10.97 2.82 -16.59
N ALA A 185 10.94 3.51 -17.71
CA ALA A 185 11.67 4.78 -17.88
C ALA A 185 11.19 5.82 -16.86
N GLY A 186 9.88 6.04 -16.77
CA GLY A 186 9.32 7.02 -15.83
C GLY A 186 9.56 6.67 -14.36
N VAL A 187 9.48 5.39 -13.99
CA VAL A 187 9.78 4.93 -12.62
C VAL A 187 11.24 5.19 -12.25
N ILE A 188 12.19 4.83 -13.13
CA ILE A 188 13.62 5.07 -12.89
C ILE A 188 13.88 6.58 -12.73
N ASP A 189 13.32 7.40 -13.61
CA ASP A 189 13.48 8.84 -13.55
C ASP A 189 12.84 9.43 -12.27
N GLY A 190 11.69 8.93 -11.83
CA GLY A 190 11.02 9.35 -10.60
C GLY A 190 11.81 9.01 -9.34
N VAL A 191 12.35 7.80 -9.26
CA VAL A 191 13.25 7.38 -8.16
C VAL A 191 14.49 8.25 -8.11
N ALA A 192 15.14 8.44 -9.27
CA ALA A 192 16.35 9.26 -9.38
C ALA A 192 16.10 10.73 -9.02
N ASP A 193 14.98 11.30 -9.46
CA ASP A 193 14.63 12.69 -9.19
C ASP A 193 14.51 12.95 -7.68
N TYR A 194 13.75 12.13 -6.96
CA TYR A 194 13.59 12.31 -5.53
C TYR A 194 14.87 12.04 -4.75
N GLY A 195 15.53 10.91 -5.04
CA GLY A 195 16.77 10.52 -4.38
C GLY A 195 17.88 11.56 -4.54
N ASN A 196 18.08 12.06 -5.75
CA ASN A 196 19.09 13.08 -6.04
C ASN A 196 18.79 14.41 -5.35
N LYS A 197 17.54 14.85 -5.34
CA LYS A 197 17.13 16.12 -4.71
C LYS A 197 17.32 16.11 -3.20
N ILE A 198 17.07 14.97 -2.55
CA ILE A 198 17.26 14.84 -1.09
C ILE A 198 18.67 14.40 -0.71
N GLY A 199 19.49 14.00 -1.68
CA GLY A 199 20.87 13.58 -1.46
C GLY A 199 21.01 12.17 -0.85
N LEU A 200 20.11 11.25 -1.18
CA LEU A 200 20.15 9.86 -0.73
C LEU A 200 20.53 8.94 -1.89
N PRO A 201 21.57 8.10 -1.72
CA PRO A 201 21.95 7.13 -2.75
C PRO A 201 21.03 5.90 -2.73
N THR A 202 20.74 5.36 -3.90
CA THR A 202 20.29 3.96 -4.03
C THR A 202 21.53 3.06 -3.95
N VAL A 203 21.60 2.24 -2.91
CA VAL A 203 22.81 1.42 -2.61
C VAL A 203 22.67 -0.03 -3.02
N ALA A 204 21.44 -0.51 -3.24
CA ALA A 204 21.16 -1.86 -3.69
C ALA A 204 19.77 -1.92 -4.33
N GLY A 205 19.49 -2.99 -5.05
CA GLY A 205 18.19 -3.24 -5.65
C GLY A 205 18.25 -4.27 -6.75
N ALA A 206 17.14 -4.41 -7.45
CA ALA A 206 17.02 -5.28 -8.63
C ALA A 206 15.97 -4.72 -9.57
N ILE A 207 16.13 -5.02 -10.87
CA ILE A 207 15.07 -4.83 -11.87
C ILE A 207 14.67 -6.21 -12.36
N LEU A 208 13.40 -6.53 -12.21
CA LEU A 208 12.82 -7.82 -12.57
C LEU A 208 11.77 -7.61 -13.66
N TYR A 209 11.62 -8.59 -14.52
CA TYR A 209 10.61 -8.61 -15.56
C TYR A 209 9.82 -9.91 -15.46
N ASP A 210 8.49 -9.79 -15.52
CA ASP A 210 7.58 -10.92 -15.45
C ASP A 210 6.42 -10.68 -16.43
N PRO A 211 6.01 -11.70 -17.24
CA PRO A 211 4.93 -11.59 -18.21
C PRO A 211 3.57 -11.23 -17.61
#